data_1b461ffcfd1cce6036e9bcff29ffaf0e
#
_entry.id   1b461ffcfd1cce6036e9bcff29ffaf0e
#
_cell.length_a   1.000
_cell.length_b   1.000
_cell.length_c   1.000
_cell.angle_alpha   90.00
_cell.angle_beta   90.00
_cell.angle_gamma   90.00
#
_symmetry.space_group_name_H-M   'P 1'
#
loop_
_entity.id
_entity.type
_entity.pdbx_description
1 polymer ?
#
loop_
_entity_poly.entity_id
_entity_poly.type
_entity_poly.pdbx_seq_one_letter_code
_entity_poly.pdbx_strand_id
1 'polypeptide(L)'
;MNQTLKLPVGIENFEDIRKLGFYYIDKTKLIEQLLQNWGKVNLFTRPRRFGKTLNMSMLRTFFEIGIDKSLFEGLYISKNKELCDEYMGKYPVIFLSLKGIDGLTFEEAIIRITTIIKNEARRHHYLKNSDKLIEEEIKQFQSLLDGKADDITDSIRLLSELLCKHYGKKTIILIDEYDVPLDKAFQKGYYDEMVELMRGLLGQVLKTNDFLQFAVLTGCLRISKESIFTGLNNFEVLSILNVQYDECFGFTDTEVKKILSDYNLSDHYLQIREWYDGYRFGNTDIYCPWDVIRYCKSLCADPDALPEDFWSNSSGNEIVRRFIDKADIQTKNEIERLISGECIEKEIVEELTYNELDKSIENLWSVLFTTGYLTQQGRTQNGKYLLSIPNTEIRNLFTKKIKEWFSDVSKNDGKTLEIFCNSFIEKKTEKIEQLFGDYLWNTISIRDTAIAKEKKENFYHGILLGLLGYKSSWLIKSNAESGIGYSDILIEAPENRTGIVIELKYAEDGNMDAACKQALKQIEDKDYIAKLKQDGMRNFIKYGVACYKKDCKVMIYEE
;
A
#
# COMPACT_ATOMS: atom_id res chain seq x y z
N MET A 1 16.35 22.98 26.87
CA MET A 1 15.26 22.20 26.24
C MET A 1 15.76 21.76 24.87
N ASN A 2 15.97 20.48 24.65
CA ASN A 2 16.28 20.01 23.30
C ASN A 2 15.07 20.31 22.42
N GLN A 3 15.28 21.09 21.37
CA GLN A 3 14.23 21.45 20.43
C GLN A 3 13.80 20.15 19.72
N THR A 4 12.56 19.71 19.91
CA THR A 4 12.03 18.51 19.26
C THR A 4 12.06 18.75 17.74
N LEU A 5 12.74 17.88 16.99
CA LEU A 5 12.85 17.98 15.54
C LEU A 5 11.46 17.86 14.90
N LYS A 6 11.26 18.45 13.71
CA LYS A 6 9.99 18.36 12.98
C LYS A 6 9.83 16.97 12.34
N LEU A 7 8.63 16.39 12.37
CA LEU A 7 8.33 15.15 11.66
C LEU A 7 8.25 15.37 10.14
N PRO A 8 8.95 14.55 9.31
CA PRO A 8 9.12 14.77 7.87
C PRO A 8 7.94 14.27 7.02
N VAL A 9 6.74 14.80 7.24
CA VAL A 9 5.57 14.39 6.46
C VAL A 9 5.65 14.91 5.04
N GLY A 10 5.71 14.00 4.05
CA GLY A 10 5.76 14.33 2.62
C GLY A 10 7.11 14.83 2.12
N ILE A 11 8.18 14.70 2.90
CA ILE A 11 9.55 15.08 2.49
C ILE A 11 10.27 13.81 2.04
N GLU A 12 10.64 13.76 0.76
CA GLU A 12 11.27 12.62 0.10
C GLU A 12 12.75 12.89 -0.23
N ASN A 13 13.26 14.09 0.07
CA ASN A 13 14.64 14.49 -0.18
C ASN A 13 15.47 14.39 1.11
N PHE A 14 16.53 13.57 1.08
CA PHE A 14 17.41 13.37 2.22
C PHE A 14 18.16 14.64 2.64
N GLU A 15 18.63 15.40 1.66
CA GLU A 15 19.35 16.66 1.91
C GLU A 15 18.47 17.68 2.63
N ASP A 16 17.19 17.82 2.21
CA ASP A 16 16.21 18.69 2.86
C ASP A 16 15.94 18.25 4.29
N ILE A 17 15.77 16.94 4.54
CA ILE A 17 15.58 16.41 5.90
C ILE A 17 16.73 16.82 6.79
N ARG A 18 17.97 16.67 6.33
CA ARG A 18 19.16 16.97 7.13
C ARG A 18 19.39 18.47 7.31
N LYS A 19 19.26 19.27 6.25
CA LYS A 19 19.49 20.72 6.29
C LYS A 19 18.41 21.49 7.06
N LEU A 20 17.15 21.08 6.95
CA LEU A 20 16.03 21.77 7.58
C LEU A 20 15.71 21.26 9.00
N GLY A 21 16.51 20.30 9.51
CA GLY A 21 16.42 19.79 10.87
C GLY A 21 15.14 18.98 11.12
N PHE A 22 14.75 18.14 10.15
CA PHE A 22 13.69 17.16 10.36
C PHE A 22 14.21 15.90 11.05
N TYR A 23 13.31 15.19 11.71
CA TYR A 23 13.61 13.90 12.31
C TYR A 23 13.93 12.87 11.23
N TYR A 24 15.07 12.20 11.35
CA TYR A 24 15.50 11.18 10.40
C TYR A 24 15.75 9.86 11.12
N ILE A 25 15.06 8.80 10.69
CA ILE A 25 15.39 7.43 11.09
C ILE A 25 16.50 6.94 10.18
N ASP A 26 17.65 6.65 10.77
CA ASP A 26 18.88 6.36 10.06
C ASP A 26 18.84 5.03 9.31
N LYS A 27 18.78 5.11 7.99
CA LYS A 27 18.84 3.97 7.06
C LYS A 27 20.16 3.89 6.30
N THR A 28 21.20 4.63 6.75
CA THR A 28 22.49 4.62 6.04
C THR A 28 23.25 3.29 6.12
N LYS A 29 22.80 2.33 6.93
CA LYS A 29 23.24 0.93 6.86
C LYS A 29 23.03 0.31 5.47
N LEU A 30 22.02 0.79 4.71
CA LEU A 30 21.81 0.42 3.32
C LEU A 30 23.06 0.68 2.45
N ILE A 31 23.74 1.82 2.67
CA ILE A 31 24.96 2.17 1.92
C ILE A 31 26.06 1.14 2.18
N GLU A 32 26.31 0.80 3.44
CA GLU A 32 27.33 -0.18 3.82
C GLU A 32 27.03 -1.56 3.22
N GLN A 33 25.79 -2.04 3.40
CA GLN A 33 25.36 -3.33 2.86
C GLN A 33 25.46 -3.36 1.33
N LEU A 34 25.06 -2.28 0.65
CA LEU A 34 25.15 -2.15 -0.80
C LEU A 34 26.60 -2.20 -1.26
N LEU A 35 27.51 -1.45 -0.63
CA LEU A 35 28.93 -1.41 -1.01
C LEU A 35 29.67 -2.73 -0.75
N GLN A 36 29.23 -3.50 0.24
CA GLN A 36 29.81 -4.82 0.53
C GLN A 36 29.31 -5.92 -0.41
N ASN A 37 28.09 -5.81 -0.93
CA ASN A 37 27.41 -6.90 -1.62
C ASN A 37 26.78 -6.51 -2.97
N TRP A 38 27.17 -5.40 -3.57
CA TRP A 38 26.50 -4.91 -4.79
C TRP A 38 26.72 -5.82 -6.00
N GLY A 39 25.61 -6.10 -6.69
CA GLY A 39 25.63 -6.56 -8.06
C GLY A 39 25.79 -5.39 -9.05
N LYS A 40 26.05 -5.68 -10.32
CA LYS A 40 26.15 -4.63 -11.35
C LYS A 40 24.84 -3.82 -11.45
N VAL A 41 23.70 -4.50 -11.29
CA VAL A 41 22.35 -3.90 -11.25
C VAL A 41 21.58 -4.48 -10.07
N ASN A 42 21.10 -3.62 -9.19
CA ASN A 42 20.39 -3.98 -7.97
C ASN A 42 18.98 -3.42 -8.03
N LEU A 43 17.96 -4.29 -8.04
CA LEU A 43 16.55 -3.90 -8.02
C LEU A 43 15.96 -4.18 -6.64
N PHE A 44 15.52 -3.13 -5.95
CA PHE A 44 14.75 -3.25 -4.73
C PHE A 44 13.25 -3.15 -5.02
N THR A 45 12.51 -4.24 -4.81
CA THR A 45 11.06 -4.22 -4.87
C THR A 45 10.47 -4.15 -3.46
N ARG A 46 9.77 -3.06 -3.17
CA ARG A 46 9.12 -2.80 -1.89
C ARG A 46 7.74 -2.17 -2.11
N PRO A 47 6.77 -2.41 -1.23
CA PRO A 47 5.48 -1.76 -1.31
C PRO A 47 5.59 -0.23 -1.35
N ARG A 48 4.52 0.43 -1.73
CA ARG A 48 4.46 1.90 -1.70
C ARG A 48 4.61 2.40 -0.26
N ARG A 49 5.25 3.58 -0.09
CA ARG A 49 5.43 4.30 1.21
C ARG A 49 6.40 3.67 2.22
N PHE A 50 7.21 2.72 1.80
CA PHE A 50 8.28 2.13 2.60
C PHE A 50 9.64 2.84 2.44
N GLY A 51 9.67 4.11 2.04
CA GLY A 51 10.88 4.92 2.02
C GLY A 51 11.80 4.73 0.82
N LYS A 52 11.34 4.12 -0.30
CA LYS A 52 12.15 3.90 -1.53
C LYS A 52 12.78 5.20 -2.02
N THR A 53 11.98 6.21 -2.33
CA THR A 53 12.45 7.51 -2.86
C THR A 53 13.43 8.21 -1.94
N LEU A 54 13.18 8.19 -0.61
CA LEU A 54 14.08 8.79 0.37
C LEU A 54 15.43 8.08 0.41
N ASN A 55 15.44 6.75 0.37
CA ASN A 55 16.68 5.97 0.30
C ASN A 55 17.44 6.22 -1.01
N MET A 56 16.74 6.35 -2.14
CA MET A 56 17.37 6.73 -3.41
C MET A 56 17.97 8.12 -3.36
N SER A 57 17.28 9.09 -2.75
CA SER A 57 17.82 10.43 -2.50
C SER A 57 19.06 10.39 -1.59
N MET A 58 19.04 9.56 -0.55
CA MET A 58 20.19 9.35 0.35
C MET A 58 21.39 8.76 -0.40
N LEU A 59 21.19 7.73 -1.22
CA LEU A 59 22.24 7.12 -2.04
C LEU A 59 22.85 8.14 -3.01
N ARG A 60 22.01 8.92 -3.71
CA ARG A 60 22.45 10.01 -4.56
C ARG A 60 23.33 10.99 -3.78
N THR A 61 22.81 11.49 -2.66
CA THR A 61 23.54 12.45 -1.82
C THR A 61 24.87 11.87 -1.32
N PHE A 62 24.95 10.56 -1.04
CA PHE A 62 26.19 9.95 -0.57
C PHE A 62 27.26 9.85 -1.67
N PHE A 63 26.89 9.41 -2.88
CA PHE A 63 27.88 9.13 -3.93
C PHE A 63 28.29 10.33 -4.76
N GLU A 64 27.40 11.32 -4.94
CA GLU A 64 27.56 12.41 -5.90
C GLU A 64 28.72 13.33 -5.57
N ILE A 65 29.53 13.63 -6.60
CA ILE A 65 30.67 14.56 -6.49
C ILE A 65 30.17 15.97 -6.11
N GLY A 66 30.86 16.59 -5.16
CA GLY A 66 30.53 17.96 -4.71
C GLY A 66 29.51 18.03 -3.57
N ILE A 67 29.16 16.90 -2.95
CA ILE A 67 28.23 16.87 -1.81
C ILE A 67 28.78 17.57 -0.56
N ASP A 68 27.85 17.99 0.28
CA ASP A 68 28.13 18.38 1.66
C ASP A 68 28.21 17.12 2.55
N LYS A 69 29.42 16.69 2.88
CA LYS A 69 29.68 15.49 3.68
C LYS A 69 29.13 15.60 5.12
N SER A 70 28.93 16.82 5.63
CA SER A 70 28.38 17.03 6.97
C SER A 70 26.96 16.50 7.13
N LEU A 71 26.23 16.30 6.02
CA LEU A 71 24.89 15.71 6.02
C LEU A 71 24.86 14.28 6.59
N PHE A 72 25.99 13.58 6.57
CA PHE A 72 26.12 12.22 7.10
C PHE A 72 26.71 12.17 8.51
N GLU A 73 27.11 13.30 9.09
CA GLU A 73 27.65 13.33 10.44
C GLU A 73 26.63 12.80 11.47
N GLY A 74 27.12 11.93 12.37
CA GLY A 74 26.31 11.28 13.39
C GLY A 74 25.47 10.10 12.92
N LEU A 75 25.42 9.83 11.60
CA LEU A 75 24.71 8.68 11.05
C LEU A 75 25.59 7.42 11.07
N TYR A 76 24.96 6.25 10.94
CA TYR A 76 25.61 4.94 11.01
C TYR A 76 26.81 4.84 10.06
N ILE A 77 26.63 5.22 8.78
CA ILE A 77 27.68 5.11 7.75
C ILE A 77 28.92 5.96 8.08
N SER A 78 28.78 7.08 8.80
CA SER A 78 29.89 7.95 9.16
C SER A 78 30.91 7.30 10.10
N LYS A 79 30.53 6.18 10.73
CA LYS A 79 31.41 5.36 11.57
C LYS A 79 32.38 4.51 10.73
N ASN A 80 32.00 4.18 9.50
CA ASN A 80 32.84 3.44 8.57
C ASN A 80 33.66 4.40 7.71
N LYS A 81 34.80 4.84 8.25
CA LYS A 81 35.66 5.84 7.61
C LYS A 81 36.22 5.34 6.26
N GLU A 82 36.56 4.07 6.17
CA GLU A 82 37.13 3.47 4.96
C GLU A 82 36.15 3.60 3.78
N LEU A 83 34.91 3.18 3.96
CA LEU A 83 33.86 3.32 2.91
C LEU A 83 33.56 4.80 2.62
N CYS A 84 33.54 5.66 3.62
CA CYS A 84 33.34 7.09 3.40
C CYS A 84 34.47 7.72 2.61
N ASP A 85 35.73 7.39 2.90
CA ASP A 85 36.89 7.93 2.20
C ASP A 85 36.98 7.42 0.76
N GLU A 86 36.55 6.19 0.50
CA GLU A 86 36.60 5.58 -0.84
C GLU A 86 35.42 6.03 -1.72
N TYR A 87 34.21 6.15 -1.19
CA TYR A 87 32.98 6.30 -1.98
C TYR A 87 32.25 7.64 -1.81
N MET A 88 32.29 8.27 -0.62
CA MET A 88 31.48 9.45 -0.32
C MET A 88 31.90 10.67 -1.14
N GLY A 89 31.03 11.13 -2.02
CA GLY A 89 31.26 12.28 -2.88
C GLY A 89 32.30 12.02 -3.98
N LYS A 90 32.42 10.79 -4.47
CA LYS A 90 33.49 10.39 -5.38
C LYS A 90 33.02 9.98 -6.79
N TYR A 91 31.73 9.88 -7.04
CA TYR A 91 31.20 9.35 -8.30
C TYR A 91 30.27 10.35 -8.99
N PRO A 92 30.28 10.45 -10.33
CA PRO A 92 29.19 11.07 -11.04
C PRO A 92 27.91 10.19 -10.86
N VAL A 93 26.76 10.85 -10.61
CA VAL A 93 25.49 10.18 -10.37
C VAL A 93 24.46 10.69 -11.34
N ILE A 94 23.77 9.77 -12.02
CA ILE A 94 22.54 10.03 -12.77
C ILE A 94 21.36 9.56 -11.91
N PHE A 95 20.40 10.45 -11.63
CA PHE A 95 19.23 10.16 -10.84
C PHE A 95 17.93 10.44 -11.62
N LEU A 96 17.14 9.40 -11.85
CA LEU A 96 15.89 9.49 -12.58
C LEU A 96 14.73 8.99 -11.71
N SER A 97 13.73 9.83 -11.47
CA SER A 97 12.46 9.40 -10.88
C SER A 97 11.40 9.31 -11.97
N LEU A 98 10.87 8.10 -12.18
CA LEU A 98 9.84 7.83 -13.20
C LEU A 98 8.41 7.97 -12.63
N LYS A 99 8.27 8.44 -11.41
CA LYS A 99 7.00 8.61 -10.66
C LYS A 99 5.94 9.42 -11.41
N GLY A 100 6.35 10.42 -12.20
CA GLY A 100 5.45 11.36 -12.90
C GLY A 100 5.08 10.95 -14.32
N ILE A 101 5.40 9.74 -14.78
CA ILE A 101 5.10 9.29 -16.14
C ILE A 101 3.70 8.68 -16.16
N ASP A 102 2.70 9.50 -16.45
CA ASP A 102 1.27 9.16 -16.43
C ASP A 102 0.50 9.71 -17.66
N GLY A 103 1.14 9.80 -18.83
CA GLY A 103 0.51 10.27 -20.08
C GLY A 103 -0.77 9.50 -20.42
N LEU A 104 -1.76 10.20 -21.00
CA LEU A 104 -2.99 9.57 -21.50
C LEU A 104 -2.72 8.76 -22.75
N THR A 105 -1.70 9.13 -23.51
CA THR A 105 -1.23 8.45 -24.73
C THR A 105 0.26 8.14 -24.62
N PHE A 106 0.75 7.27 -25.50
CA PHE A 106 2.16 6.91 -25.58
C PHE A 106 3.04 8.12 -25.90
N GLU A 107 2.59 9.02 -26.81
CA GLU A 107 3.31 10.24 -27.18
C GLU A 107 3.46 11.19 -25.98
N GLU A 108 2.43 11.36 -25.17
CA GLU A 108 2.52 12.16 -23.94
C GLU A 108 3.51 11.55 -22.95
N ALA A 109 3.51 10.23 -22.81
CA ALA A 109 4.45 9.53 -21.94
C ALA A 109 5.91 9.71 -22.41
N ILE A 110 6.17 9.63 -23.72
CA ILE A 110 7.52 9.91 -24.31
C ILE A 110 7.96 11.34 -23.99
N ILE A 111 7.07 12.33 -24.15
CA ILE A 111 7.38 13.74 -23.83
C ILE A 111 7.79 13.88 -22.35
N ARG A 112 7.10 13.17 -21.42
CA ARG A 112 7.44 13.18 -19.99
C ARG A 112 8.80 12.52 -19.72
N ILE A 113 9.07 11.36 -20.33
CA ILE A 113 10.37 10.67 -20.22
C ILE A 113 11.48 11.58 -20.75
N THR A 114 11.30 12.16 -21.93
CA THR A 114 12.25 13.13 -22.51
C THR A 114 12.50 14.31 -21.59
N THR A 115 11.44 14.83 -20.94
CA THR A 115 11.56 15.94 -19.98
C THR A 115 12.37 15.56 -18.76
N ILE A 116 12.20 14.34 -18.23
CA ILE A 116 12.97 13.85 -17.07
C ILE A 116 14.46 13.73 -17.45
N ILE A 117 14.77 13.13 -18.61
CA ILE A 117 16.16 12.99 -19.11
C ILE A 117 16.79 14.37 -19.33
N LYS A 118 16.05 15.28 -19.97
CA LYS A 118 16.48 16.66 -20.18
C LYS A 118 16.78 17.41 -18.88
N ASN A 119 15.95 17.25 -17.86
CA ASN A 119 16.16 17.88 -16.55
C ASN A 119 17.39 17.29 -15.86
N GLU A 120 17.62 15.98 -16.00
CA GLU A 120 18.82 15.34 -15.48
C GLU A 120 20.07 15.84 -16.22
N ALA A 121 20.05 15.93 -17.54
CA ALA A 121 21.15 16.52 -18.32
C ALA A 121 21.44 17.97 -17.92
N ARG A 122 20.42 18.76 -17.60
CA ARG A 122 20.58 20.16 -17.12
C ARG A 122 21.32 20.25 -15.79
N ARG A 123 21.18 19.26 -14.91
CA ARG A 123 21.98 19.21 -13.66
C ARG A 123 23.48 19.17 -13.96
N HIS A 124 23.84 18.60 -15.10
CA HIS A 124 25.22 18.44 -15.56
C HIS A 124 25.60 19.47 -16.64
N HIS A 125 24.95 20.64 -16.67
CA HIS A 125 25.16 21.66 -17.73
C HIS A 125 26.61 22.11 -17.87
N TYR A 126 27.44 21.94 -16.83
CA TYR A 126 28.88 22.24 -16.83
C TYR A 126 29.66 21.42 -17.90
N LEU A 127 29.13 20.28 -18.37
CA LEU A 127 29.72 19.46 -19.43
C LEU A 127 29.88 20.24 -20.75
N LYS A 128 29.08 21.30 -21.00
CA LYS A 128 29.27 22.18 -22.16
C LYS A 128 30.66 22.84 -22.21
N ASN A 129 31.26 23.06 -21.05
CA ASN A 129 32.54 23.73 -20.92
C ASN A 129 33.64 22.76 -20.48
N SER A 130 33.44 21.45 -20.68
CA SER A 130 34.41 20.43 -20.32
C SER A 130 35.60 20.44 -21.27
N ASP A 131 36.80 20.52 -20.71
CA ASP A 131 38.07 20.38 -21.44
C ASP A 131 38.42 18.93 -21.77
N LYS A 132 37.60 17.98 -21.31
CA LYS A 132 37.76 16.53 -21.53
C LYS A 132 36.88 15.99 -22.65
N LEU A 133 35.94 16.79 -23.15
CA LEU A 133 35.01 16.41 -24.20
C LEU A 133 35.43 17.05 -25.53
N ILE A 134 35.32 16.30 -26.61
CA ILE A 134 35.53 16.82 -27.96
C ILE A 134 34.27 17.57 -28.46
N GLU A 135 34.42 18.38 -29.50
CA GLU A 135 33.34 19.23 -30.03
C GLU A 135 32.08 18.43 -30.40
N GLU A 136 32.25 17.23 -30.96
CA GLU A 136 31.14 16.33 -31.32
C GLU A 136 30.35 15.87 -30.09
N GLU A 137 31.03 15.50 -29.02
CA GLU A 137 30.40 15.10 -27.73
C GLU A 137 29.66 16.26 -27.07
N ILE A 138 30.21 17.48 -27.19
CA ILE A 138 29.52 18.69 -26.71
C ILE A 138 28.23 18.93 -27.51
N LYS A 139 28.22 18.70 -28.84
CA LYS A 139 27.02 18.77 -29.68
C LYS A 139 26.00 17.69 -29.29
N GLN A 140 26.45 16.46 -29.04
CA GLN A 140 25.57 15.38 -28.56
C GLN A 140 24.95 15.73 -27.19
N PHE A 141 25.72 16.29 -26.26
CA PHE A 141 25.23 16.80 -25.01
C PHE A 141 24.19 17.91 -25.18
N GLN A 142 24.43 18.83 -26.14
CA GLN A 142 23.45 19.88 -26.44
C GLN A 142 22.13 19.31 -26.95
N SER A 143 22.14 18.22 -27.74
CA SER A 143 20.90 17.58 -28.18
C SER A 143 20.09 16.97 -27.03
N LEU A 144 20.77 16.42 -26.00
CA LEU A 144 20.11 15.99 -24.75
C LEU A 144 19.45 17.15 -24.02
N LEU A 145 20.12 18.30 -23.91
CA LEU A 145 19.58 19.51 -23.28
C LEU A 145 18.38 20.08 -24.01
N ASP A 146 18.34 19.95 -25.31
CA ASP A 146 17.23 20.42 -26.14
C ASP A 146 16.06 19.43 -26.17
N GLY A 147 16.29 18.18 -25.74
CA GLY A 147 15.32 17.09 -25.85
C GLY A 147 15.12 16.62 -27.29
N LYS A 148 16.18 16.69 -28.08
CA LYS A 148 16.23 16.33 -29.50
C LYS A 148 17.27 15.22 -29.75
N ALA A 149 17.49 14.35 -28.77
CA ALA A 149 18.34 13.18 -28.97
C ALA A 149 17.77 12.34 -30.13
N ASP A 150 18.67 11.90 -31.03
CA ASP A 150 18.29 11.09 -32.19
C ASP A 150 17.61 9.78 -31.77
N ASP A 151 18.04 9.21 -30.64
CA ASP A 151 17.43 8.05 -30.00
C ASP A 151 17.30 8.27 -28.49
N ILE A 152 16.05 8.37 -28.01
CA ILE A 152 15.77 8.51 -26.58
C ILE A 152 16.29 7.32 -25.76
N THR A 153 16.33 6.13 -26.35
CA THR A 153 16.76 4.91 -25.64
C THR A 153 18.26 4.93 -25.31
N ASP A 154 19.08 5.64 -26.08
CA ASP A 154 20.52 5.79 -25.84
C ASP A 154 20.88 6.99 -24.95
N SER A 155 19.94 7.85 -24.66
CA SER A 155 20.18 9.14 -23.99
C SER A 155 20.88 9.03 -22.64
N ILE A 156 20.50 8.06 -21.80
CA ILE A 156 21.09 7.88 -20.45
C ILE A 156 22.48 7.25 -20.54
N ARG A 157 22.68 6.31 -21.48
CA ARG A 157 24.01 5.73 -21.74
C ARG A 157 24.97 6.82 -22.21
N LEU A 158 24.55 7.65 -23.17
CA LEU A 158 25.33 8.79 -23.64
C LEU A 158 25.69 9.74 -22.50
N LEU A 159 24.74 10.13 -21.65
CA LEU A 159 25.02 10.99 -20.50
C LEU A 159 26.06 10.34 -19.57
N SER A 160 25.95 9.03 -19.31
CA SER A 160 26.91 8.30 -18.47
C SER A 160 28.31 8.25 -19.06
N GLU A 161 28.43 8.13 -20.39
CA GLU A 161 29.69 8.22 -21.13
C GLU A 161 30.36 9.59 -20.97
N LEU A 162 29.61 10.66 -21.20
CA LEU A 162 30.12 12.03 -21.11
C LEU A 162 30.58 12.38 -19.69
N LEU A 163 29.81 11.95 -18.67
CA LEU A 163 30.19 12.09 -17.28
C LEU A 163 31.45 11.31 -16.92
N CYS A 164 31.54 10.07 -17.42
CA CYS A 164 32.72 9.24 -17.20
C CYS A 164 33.98 9.86 -17.81
N LYS A 165 33.89 10.40 -19.02
CA LYS A 165 35.00 11.11 -19.69
C LYS A 165 35.42 12.37 -18.92
N HIS A 166 34.44 13.16 -18.44
CA HIS A 166 34.72 14.37 -17.71
C HIS A 166 35.41 14.12 -16.36
N TYR A 167 34.91 13.15 -15.58
CA TYR A 167 35.43 12.87 -14.22
C TYR A 167 36.53 11.80 -14.17
N GLY A 168 36.74 11.02 -15.25
CA GLY A 168 37.63 9.87 -15.23
C GLY A 168 37.14 8.71 -14.36
N LYS A 169 35.85 8.69 -14.01
CA LYS A 169 35.22 7.69 -13.16
C LYS A 169 33.89 7.21 -13.73
N LYS A 170 33.63 5.93 -13.63
CA LYS A 170 32.34 5.34 -14.03
C LYS A 170 31.17 5.95 -13.25
N THR A 171 30.02 5.99 -13.87
CA THR A 171 28.80 6.64 -13.37
C THR A 171 27.95 5.66 -12.56
N ILE A 172 27.42 6.10 -11.43
CA ILE A 172 26.38 5.39 -10.69
C ILE A 172 25.03 5.87 -11.23
N ILE A 173 24.12 4.93 -11.53
CA ILE A 173 22.80 5.23 -12.08
C ILE A 173 21.72 4.78 -11.08
N LEU A 174 20.86 5.72 -10.69
CA LEU A 174 19.77 5.51 -9.75
C LEU A 174 18.44 5.78 -10.44
N ILE A 175 17.54 4.79 -10.49
CA ILE A 175 16.23 4.89 -11.13
C ILE A 175 15.15 4.55 -10.12
N ASP A 176 14.35 5.55 -9.75
CA ASP A 176 13.26 5.40 -8.79
C ASP A 176 11.93 5.15 -9.51
N GLU A 177 11.13 4.21 -8.97
CA GLU A 177 9.81 3.82 -9.47
C GLU A 177 9.81 3.42 -10.97
N TYR A 178 10.73 2.50 -11.34
CA TYR A 178 10.92 2.06 -12.74
C TYR A 178 9.68 1.40 -13.37
N ASP A 179 8.79 0.86 -12.56
CA ASP A 179 7.57 0.14 -12.96
C ASP A 179 6.35 1.06 -13.19
N VAL A 180 6.39 2.32 -12.75
CA VAL A 180 5.26 3.26 -12.89
C VAL A 180 4.87 3.53 -14.35
N PRO A 181 5.81 3.75 -15.30
CA PRO A 181 5.44 3.94 -16.70
C PRO A 181 4.67 2.75 -17.28
N LEU A 182 5.04 1.53 -16.88
CA LEU A 182 4.40 0.29 -17.33
C LEU A 182 3.01 0.12 -16.71
N ASP A 183 2.87 0.40 -15.42
CA ASP A 183 1.57 0.38 -14.72
C ASP A 183 0.57 1.34 -15.39
N LYS A 184 1.01 2.58 -15.66
CA LYS A 184 0.17 3.60 -16.29
C LYS A 184 -0.17 3.27 -17.75
N ALA A 185 0.80 2.77 -18.51
CA ALA A 185 0.59 2.34 -19.89
C ALA A 185 -0.41 1.18 -19.96
N PHE A 186 -0.34 0.21 -19.05
CA PHE A 186 -1.29 -0.87 -18.94
C PHE A 186 -2.73 -0.36 -18.68
N GLN A 187 -2.87 0.57 -17.73
CA GLN A 187 -4.16 1.17 -17.41
C GLN A 187 -4.76 1.98 -18.57
N LYS A 188 -3.92 2.53 -19.48
CA LYS A 188 -4.31 3.42 -20.58
C LYS A 188 -4.32 2.74 -21.95
N GLY A 189 -3.87 1.50 -22.07
CA GLY A 189 -3.96 0.69 -23.28
C GLY A 189 -2.81 0.86 -24.29
N TYR A 190 -1.66 1.42 -23.90
CA TYR A 190 -0.45 1.51 -24.73
C TYR A 190 0.75 0.77 -24.10
N TYR A 191 0.43 -0.37 -23.48
CA TYR A 191 1.40 -1.15 -22.70
C TYR A 191 2.55 -1.70 -23.54
N ASP A 192 2.24 -2.28 -24.71
CA ASP A 192 3.25 -2.95 -25.54
C ASP A 192 4.30 -1.96 -26.08
N GLU A 193 3.87 -0.77 -26.46
CA GLU A 193 4.76 0.32 -26.91
C GLU A 193 5.65 0.81 -25.76
N MET A 194 5.10 0.92 -24.56
CA MET A 194 5.88 1.31 -23.39
C MET A 194 6.89 0.25 -22.97
N VAL A 195 6.54 -1.03 -23.05
CA VAL A 195 7.47 -2.15 -22.81
C VAL A 195 8.65 -2.08 -23.76
N GLU A 196 8.40 -1.83 -25.04
CA GLU A 196 9.45 -1.74 -26.05
C GLU A 196 10.40 -0.57 -25.81
N LEU A 197 9.85 0.60 -25.47
CA LEU A 197 10.62 1.79 -25.10
C LEU A 197 11.47 1.56 -23.84
N MET A 198 10.85 1.04 -22.77
CA MET A 198 11.57 0.78 -21.51
C MET A 198 12.63 -0.32 -21.65
N ARG A 199 12.38 -1.34 -22.48
CA ARG A 199 13.37 -2.36 -22.83
C ARG A 199 14.58 -1.75 -23.52
N GLY A 200 14.36 -0.88 -24.52
CA GLY A 200 15.43 -0.17 -25.21
C GLY A 200 16.24 0.68 -24.24
N LEU A 201 15.56 1.55 -23.48
CA LEU A 201 16.17 2.48 -22.54
C LEU A 201 17.00 1.76 -21.46
N LEU A 202 16.40 0.81 -20.74
CA LEU A 202 17.06 0.08 -19.66
C LEU A 202 18.11 -0.90 -20.17
N GLY A 203 17.89 -1.48 -21.38
CA GLY A 203 18.86 -2.35 -22.03
C GLY A 203 20.17 -1.64 -22.33
N GLN A 204 20.13 -0.46 -22.95
CA GLN A 204 21.31 0.36 -23.23
C GLN A 204 22.04 0.81 -21.96
N VAL A 205 21.27 1.19 -20.94
CA VAL A 205 21.82 1.70 -19.68
C VAL A 205 22.47 0.63 -18.81
N LEU A 206 21.86 -0.55 -18.72
CA LEU A 206 22.19 -1.56 -17.72
C LEU A 206 23.00 -2.75 -18.27
N LYS A 207 22.86 -3.08 -19.57
CA LYS A 207 23.47 -4.27 -20.16
C LYS A 207 24.78 -3.99 -20.85
N THR A 208 24.82 -2.99 -21.72
CA THR A 208 25.94 -2.72 -22.64
C THR A 208 26.67 -1.42 -22.35
N ASN A 209 26.57 -0.94 -21.10
CA ASN A 209 27.16 0.32 -20.70
C ASN A 209 28.49 0.13 -19.96
N ASP A 210 29.60 0.32 -20.68
CA ASP A 210 30.97 0.22 -20.13
C ASP A 210 31.29 1.34 -19.13
N PHE A 211 30.52 2.43 -19.15
CA PHE A 211 30.66 3.60 -18.29
C PHE A 211 29.89 3.46 -16.98
N LEU A 212 29.12 2.39 -16.81
CA LEU A 212 28.38 2.12 -15.59
C LEU A 212 29.29 1.57 -14.48
N GLN A 213 29.26 2.19 -13.29
CA GLN A 213 29.84 1.61 -12.08
C GLN A 213 28.93 0.50 -11.56
N PHE A 214 27.76 0.85 -11.11
CA PHE A 214 26.61 0.01 -10.79
C PHE A 214 25.33 0.82 -10.90
N ALA A 215 24.19 0.12 -10.92
CA ALA A 215 22.87 0.75 -10.89
C ALA A 215 22.05 0.26 -9.70
N VAL A 216 21.19 1.15 -9.20
CA VAL A 216 20.14 0.82 -8.23
C VAL A 216 18.79 1.25 -8.80
N LEU A 217 17.85 0.31 -8.82
CA LEU A 217 16.48 0.56 -9.25
C LEU A 217 15.53 0.30 -8.09
N THR A 218 14.43 1.04 -8.04
CA THR A 218 13.33 0.75 -7.10
C THR A 218 12.00 0.65 -7.84
N GLY A 219 11.13 -0.21 -7.34
CA GLY A 219 9.76 -0.40 -7.83
C GLY A 219 8.88 -1.14 -6.82
N CYS A 220 7.63 -1.38 -7.17
CA CYS A 220 6.71 -2.22 -6.40
C CYS A 220 6.71 -3.67 -6.90
N LEU A 221 6.80 -3.87 -8.21
CA LEU A 221 6.73 -5.17 -8.86
C LEU A 221 8.06 -5.52 -9.54
N ARG A 222 8.35 -6.81 -9.63
CA ARG A 222 9.38 -7.34 -10.50
C ARG A 222 8.78 -7.69 -11.86
N ILE A 223 8.95 -6.80 -12.84
CA ILE A 223 8.47 -7.00 -14.21
C ILE A 223 9.61 -7.63 -15.03
N SER A 224 9.83 -8.93 -14.88
CA SER A 224 10.98 -9.61 -15.50
C SER A 224 10.64 -10.37 -16.78
N LYS A 225 9.42 -10.90 -16.91
CA LYS A 225 9.03 -11.72 -18.07
C LYS A 225 8.77 -10.93 -19.35
N GLU A 226 8.55 -9.61 -19.27
CA GLU A 226 8.36 -8.73 -20.44
C GLU A 226 9.66 -8.50 -21.25
N SER A 227 10.69 -9.33 -21.02
CA SER A 227 12.01 -9.19 -21.65
C SER A 227 12.73 -7.85 -21.42
N ILE A 228 12.20 -6.96 -20.55
CA ILE A 228 12.87 -5.69 -20.19
C ILE A 228 14.26 -5.97 -19.63
N PHE A 229 14.37 -7.00 -18.80
CA PHE A 229 15.62 -7.44 -18.19
C PHE A 229 16.16 -8.75 -18.78
N THR A 230 15.58 -9.25 -19.88
CA THR A 230 16.02 -10.50 -20.52
C THR A 230 17.46 -10.36 -21.02
N GLY A 231 18.32 -11.28 -20.59
CA GLY A 231 19.74 -11.28 -20.92
C GLY A 231 20.61 -10.37 -20.07
N LEU A 232 20.10 -9.81 -18.98
CA LEU A 232 20.89 -9.21 -17.90
C LEU A 232 21.33 -10.32 -16.93
N ASN A 233 22.50 -10.92 -17.16
CA ASN A 233 23.06 -11.95 -16.27
C ASN A 233 23.62 -11.38 -14.95
N ASN A 234 23.65 -10.05 -14.83
CA ASN A 234 24.24 -9.27 -13.74
C ASN A 234 23.17 -8.52 -12.93
N PHE A 235 21.93 -8.99 -12.96
CA PHE A 235 20.77 -8.35 -12.34
C PHE A 235 20.39 -9.08 -11.05
N GLU A 236 20.50 -8.38 -9.94
CA GLU A 236 20.11 -8.88 -8.62
C GLU A 236 18.77 -8.27 -8.20
N VAL A 237 17.79 -9.12 -7.91
CA VAL A 237 16.48 -8.71 -7.44
C VAL A 237 16.36 -8.96 -5.96
N LEU A 238 16.07 -7.91 -5.23
CA LEU A 238 16.00 -7.86 -3.78
C LEU A 238 14.57 -7.52 -3.36
N SER A 239 13.72 -8.56 -3.28
CA SER A 239 12.31 -8.43 -2.94
C SER A 239 12.07 -8.40 -1.43
N ILE A 240 10.80 -8.28 -1.03
CA ILE A 240 10.38 -8.40 0.38
C ILE A 240 10.62 -9.81 0.95
N LEU A 241 10.96 -10.79 0.14
CA LEU A 241 11.26 -12.16 0.57
C LEU A 241 12.74 -12.38 0.92
N ASN A 242 13.62 -11.46 0.53
CA ASN A 242 15.05 -11.56 0.81
C ASN A 242 15.38 -11.08 2.22
N VAL A 243 16.27 -11.79 2.91
CA VAL A 243 16.78 -11.39 4.23
C VAL A 243 17.78 -10.23 4.11
N GLN A 244 18.49 -10.16 2.98
CA GLN A 244 19.34 -9.00 2.69
C GLN A 244 18.48 -7.74 2.58
N TYR A 245 18.91 -6.66 3.24
CA TYR A 245 18.25 -5.35 3.24
C TYR A 245 16.82 -5.33 3.81
N ASP A 246 16.44 -6.32 4.62
CA ASP A 246 15.09 -6.43 5.20
C ASP A 246 14.77 -5.30 6.21
N GLU A 247 15.80 -4.73 6.88
CA GLU A 247 15.66 -3.59 7.79
C GLU A 247 15.83 -2.21 7.09
N CYS A 248 16.26 -2.19 5.81
CA CYS A 248 16.65 -0.96 5.13
C CYS A 248 15.45 -0.13 4.64
N PHE A 249 14.29 -0.77 4.49
CA PHE A 249 13.05 -0.15 4.02
C PHE A 249 11.96 -0.34 5.06
N GLY A 250 11.23 0.75 5.36
CA GLY A 250 10.27 0.73 6.47
C GLY A 250 10.92 1.01 7.83
N PHE A 251 10.16 0.88 8.91
CA PHE A 251 10.65 1.07 10.26
C PHE A 251 10.61 -0.25 11.04
N THR A 252 11.68 -0.55 11.75
CA THR A 252 11.73 -1.66 12.70
C THR A 252 11.02 -1.28 14.00
N ASP A 253 10.66 -2.27 14.81
CA ASP A 253 10.03 -2.05 16.11
C ASP A 253 10.90 -1.18 17.05
N THR A 254 12.21 -1.40 17.04
CA THR A 254 13.16 -0.58 17.82
C THR A 254 13.16 0.88 17.38
N GLU A 255 13.09 1.15 16.08
CA GLU A 255 13.03 2.50 15.52
C GLU A 255 11.70 3.19 15.86
N VAL A 256 10.58 2.45 15.83
CA VAL A 256 9.27 2.97 16.23
C VAL A 256 9.26 3.32 17.72
N LYS A 257 9.74 2.44 18.59
CA LYS A 257 9.86 2.73 20.02
C LYS A 257 10.74 3.95 20.29
N LYS A 258 11.81 4.10 19.51
CA LYS A 258 12.68 5.26 19.62
C LYS A 258 11.98 6.57 19.26
N ILE A 259 11.28 6.63 18.11
CA ILE A 259 10.55 7.84 17.72
C ILE A 259 9.48 8.19 18.75
N LEU A 260 8.74 7.20 19.26
CA LEU A 260 7.73 7.42 20.29
C LEU A 260 8.33 7.98 21.59
N SER A 261 9.47 7.46 22.01
CA SER A 261 10.20 7.99 23.16
C SER A 261 10.69 9.44 22.93
N ASP A 262 11.25 9.72 21.75
CA ASP A 262 11.79 11.04 21.41
C ASP A 262 10.70 12.15 21.37
N TYR A 263 9.43 11.75 21.13
CA TYR A 263 8.27 12.66 21.10
C TYR A 263 7.35 12.55 22.33
N ASN A 264 7.70 11.75 23.34
CA ASN A 264 6.88 11.46 24.54
C ASN A 264 5.52 10.84 24.21
N LEU A 265 5.49 9.95 23.22
CA LEU A 265 4.28 9.26 22.72
C LEU A 265 4.29 7.76 23.05
N SER A 266 5.10 7.31 24.01
CA SER A 266 5.30 5.87 24.30
C SER A 266 4.02 5.15 24.71
N ASP A 267 3.05 5.85 25.30
CA ASP A 267 1.77 5.29 25.71
C ASP A 267 0.90 4.83 24.53
N HIS A 268 1.15 5.37 23.31
CA HIS A 268 0.44 5.00 22.08
C HIS A 268 1.07 3.82 21.32
N TYR A 269 2.12 3.18 21.89
CA TYR A 269 2.84 2.11 21.20
C TYR A 269 1.93 0.94 20.78
N LEU A 270 1.05 0.46 21.67
CA LEU A 270 0.16 -0.67 21.35
C LEU A 270 -0.80 -0.33 20.21
N GLN A 271 -1.31 0.89 20.18
CA GLN A 271 -2.22 1.38 19.15
C GLN A 271 -1.50 1.49 17.80
N ILE A 272 -0.29 2.03 17.77
CA ILE A 272 0.55 2.12 16.56
C ILE A 272 0.88 0.73 16.04
N ARG A 273 1.20 -0.21 16.92
CA ARG A 273 1.48 -1.60 16.56
C ARG A 273 0.27 -2.28 15.93
N GLU A 274 -0.91 -2.14 16.51
CA GLU A 274 -2.13 -2.75 15.99
C GLU A 274 -2.50 -2.21 14.60
N TRP A 275 -2.31 -0.90 14.38
CA TRP A 275 -2.77 -0.23 13.18
C TRP A 275 -1.78 -0.22 12.03
N TYR A 276 -0.47 -0.18 12.27
CA TYR A 276 0.55 0.13 11.25
C TYR A 276 1.73 -0.83 11.18
N ASP A 277 1.76 -1.85 12.05
CA ASP A 277 2.74 -2.95 12.03
C ASP A 277 2.28 -4.09 11.09
N GLY A 278 2.96 -5.22 11.20
CA GLY A 278 2.53 -6.52 10.66
C GLY A 278 3.07 -6.84 9.27
N TYR A 279 3.84 -5.96 8.65
CA TYR A 279 4.58 -6.31 7.44
C TYR A 279 5.83 -7.11 7.82
N ARG A 280 6.13 -8.15 7.03
CA ARG A 280 7.33 -8.95 7.23
C ARG A 280 8.18 -8.98 5.97
N PHE A 281 9.36 -8.37 6.05
CA PHE A 281 10.37 -8.41 5.02
C PHE A 281 11.48 -9.36 5.47
N GLY A 282 11.83 -10.36 4.63
CA GLY A 282 12.78 -11.39 5.02
C GLY A 282 12.40 -12.03 6.37
N ASN A 283 13.20 -11.73 7.39
CA ASN A 283 12.99 -12.19 8.77
C ASN A 283 12.57 -11.07 9.73
N THR A 284 12.40 -9.84 9.26
CA THR A 284 12.17 -8.65 10.10
C THR A 284 10.73 -8.15 9.98
N ASP A 285 10.11 -7.86 11.12
CA ASP A 285 8.81 -7.22 11.19
C ASP A 285 8.97 -5.71 11.02
N ILE A 286 8.16 -5.13 10.14
CA ILE A 286 8.34 -3.78 9.61
C ILE A 286 7.01 -3.00 9.66
N TYR A 287 7.08 -1.76 10.14
CA TYR A 287 5.99 -0.78 10.10
C TYR A 287 6.06 0.06 8.83
N CYS A 288 4.91 0.52 8.34
CA CYS A 288 4.86 1.50 7.26
C CYS A 288 5.29 2.90 7.78
N PRO A 289 6.37 3.49 7.27
CA PRO A 289 6.89 4.77 7.75
C PRO A 289 5.90 5.92 7.63
N TRP A 290 5.14 5.96 6.53
CA TRP A 290 4.18 7.00 6.26
C TRP A 290 3.10 7.08 7.35
N ASP A 291 2.57 5.93 7.75
CA ASP A 291 1.47 5.85 8.70
C ASP A 291 1.96 6.22 10.10
N VAL A 292 3.10 5.67 10.52
CA VAL A 292 3.72 5.98 11.81
C VAL A 292 4.02 7.48 11.93
N ILE A 293 4.66 8.09 10.93
CA ILE A 293 5.01 9.52 10.95
C ILE A 293 3.75 10.40 10.95
N ARG A 294 2.73 10.04 10.17
CA ARG A 294 1.45 10.76 10.11
C ARG A 294 0.73 10.72 11.44
N TYR A 295 0.62 9.54 12.03
CA TYR A 295 -0.05 9.39 13.31
C TYR A 295 0.71 10.06 14.46
N CYS A 296 2.03 9.92 14.52
CA CYS A 296 2.84 10.68 15.48
C CYS A 296 2.63 12.20 15.34
N LYS A 297 2.48 12.71 14.11
CA LYS A 297 2.18 14.14 13.90
C LYS A 297 0.81 14.52 14.40
N SER A 298 -0.21 13.68 14.20
CA SER A 298 -1.56 13.90 14.74
C SER A 298 -1.55 13.92 16.27
N LEU A 299 -0.86 12.97 16.90
CA LEU A 299 -0.72 12.88 18.36
C LEU A 299 0.05 14.08 18.96
N CYS A 300 1.04 14.64 18.25
CA CYS A 300 1.71 15.86 18.69
C CYS A 300 0.80 17.09 18.67
N ALA A 301 -0.25 17.09 17.84
CA ALA A 301 -1.23 18.16 17.76
C ALA A 301 -2.41 17.95 18.72
N ASP A 302 -2.83 16.69 18.86
CA ASP A 302 -3.93 16.27 19.73
C ASP A 302 -3.57 14.91 20.37
N PRO A 303 -3.28 14.88 21.68
CA PRO A 303 -2.91 13.63 22.37
C PRO A 303 -4.01 12.55 22.36
N ASP A 304 -5.26 12.93 22.14
CA ASP A 304 -6.39 12.01 22.08
C ASP A 304 -6.74 11.62 20.63
N ALA A 305 -5.91 11.99 19.63
CA ALA A 305 -6.15 11.65 18.24
C ALA A 305 -6.25 10.13 18.04
N LEU A 306 -7.25 9.71 17.28
CA LEU A 306 -7.43 8.31 16.90
C LEU A 306 -6.61 7.96 15.65
N PRO A 307 -6.19 6.71 15.49
CA PRO A 307 -5.55 6.24 14.25
C PRO A 307 -6.50 6.37 13.06
N GLU A 308 -5.94 6.64 11.89
CA GLU A 308 -6.67 6.81 10.64
C GLU A 308 -6.07 5.94 9.52
N ASP A 309 -6.84 5.72 8.46
CA ASP A 309 -6.42 5.02 7.25
C ASP A 309 -5.56 5.96 6.36
N PHE A 310 -4.27 6.12 6.66
CA PHE A 310 -3.38 7.04 5.94
C PHE A 310 -2.87 6.47 4.61
N TRP A 311 -2.51 5.19 4.60
CA TRP A 311 -1.97 4.52 3.42
C TRP A 311 -3.05 4.28 2.38
N SER A 312 -4.20 3.79 2.80
CA SER A 312 -5.31 3.41 1.93
C SER A 312 -5.95 4.62 1.22
N ASN A 313 -6.01 5.77 1.89
CA ASN A 313 -6.58 6.99 1.31
C ASN A 313 -5.69 7.65 0.25
N SER A 314 -4.48 7.19 0.08
CA SER A 314 -3.47 7.81 -0.76
C SER A 314 -3.04 6.97 -1.96
N SER A 315 -3.55 5.76 -2.09
CA SER A 315 -3.25 4.82 -3.18
C SER A 315 -4.52 4.56 -3.99
N GLY A 316 -4.39 4.45 -5.31
CA GLY A 316 -5.46 3.89 -6.13
C GLY A 316 -5.58 2.39 -5.79
N ASN A 317 -6.58 2.02 -4.99
CA ASN A 317 -6.80 0.64 -4.54
C ASN A 317 -7.50 -0.22 -5.61
N GLU A 318 -7.25 0.10 -6.89
CA GLU A 318 -7.86 -0.55 -8.04
C GLU A 318 -7.55 -2.04 -8.09
N ILE A 319 -6.35 -2.44 -7.67
CA ILE A 319 -5.96 -3.85 -7.67
C ILE A 319 -6.83 -4.69 -6.71
N VAL A 320 -7.20 -4.15 -5.55
CA VAL A 320 -8.08 -4.83 -4.59
C VAL A 320 -9.49 -4.97 -5.18
N ARG A 321 -9.99 -3.92 -5.86
CA ARG A 321 -11.28 -3.98 -6.54
C ARG A 321 -11.29 -5.03 -7.64
N ARG A 322 -10.30 -5.01 -8.53
CA ARG A 322 -10.14 -6.02 -9.61
C ARG A 322 -10.05 -7.44 -9.06
N PHE A 323 -9.38 -7.62 -7.93
CA PHE A 323 -9.29 -8.89 -7.24
C PHE A 323 -10.65 -9.36 -6.72
N ILE A 324 -11.42 -8.49 -6.06
CA ILE A 324 -12.76 -8.81 -5.55
C ILE A 324 -13.73 -9.09 -6.69
N ASP A 325 -13.69 -8.34 -7.79
CA ASP A 325 -14.54 -8.54 -8.97
C ASP A 325 -14.32 -9.91 -9.65
N LYS A 326 -13.09 -10.43 -9.62
CA LYS A 326 -12.71 -11.73 -10.19
C LYS A 326 -12.82 -12.90 -9.21
N ALA A 327 -13.11 -12.63 -7.92
CA ALA A 327 -13.12 -13.63 -6.87
C ALA A 327 -14.26 -14.65 -7.09
N ASP A 328 -13.90 -15.90 -7.27
CA ASP A 328 -14.82 -17.04 -7.22
C ASP A 328 -15.23 -17.35 -5.76
N ILE A 329 -16.05 -18.38 -5.57
CA ILE A 329 -16.55 -18.79 -4.25
C ILE A 329 -15.38 -19.17 -3.32
N GLN A 330 -14.37 -19.87 -3.83
CA GLN A 330 -13.22 -20.27 -3.03
C GLN A 330 -12.39 -19.05 -2.59
N THR A 331 -12.14 -18.13 -3.50
CA THR A 331 -11.40 -16.89 -3.26
C THR A 331 -12.12 -16.01 -2.24
N LYS A 332 -13.46 -15.91 -2.33
CA LYS A 332 -14.28 -15.17 -1.35
C LYS A 332 -14.14 -15.75 0.05
N ASN A 333 -14.13 -17.07 0.21
CA ASN A 333 -13.87 -17.72 1.50
C ASN A 333 -12.47 -17.40 2.03
N GLU A 334 -11.48 -17.37 1.17
CA GLU A 334 -10.10 -17.04 1.54
C GLU A 334 -9.98 -15.58 1.99
N ILE A 335 -10.68 -14.65 1.33
CA ILE A 335 -10.78 -13.25 1.74
C ILE A 335 -11.45 -13.13 3.12
N GLU A 336 -12.54 -13.87 3.36
CA GLU A 336 -13.22 -13.91 4.64
C GLU A 336 -12.28 -14.37 5.77
N ARG A 337 -11.56 -15.46 5.53
CA ARG A 337 -10.55 -15.97 6.47
C ARG A 337 -9.47 -14.93 6.77
N LEU A 338 -8.99 -14.21 5.77
CA LEU A 338 -8.01 -13.14 5.94
C LEU A 338 -8.55 -11.97 6.79
N ILE A 339 -9.78 -11.53 6.53
CA ILE A 339 -10.43 -10.45 7.29
C ILE A 339 -10.63 -10.86 8.74
N SER A 340 -10.96 -12.14 8.98
CA SER A 340 -11.08 -12.69 10.33
C SER A 340 -9.74 -12.87 11.05
N GLY A 341 -8.62 -12.64 10.35
CA GLY A 341 -7.26 -12.69 10.88
C GLY A 341 -6.59 -14.06 10.79
N GLU A 342 -7.15 -14.98 9.99
CA GLU A 342 -6.50 -16.24 9.65
C GLU A 342 -5.46 -16.05 8.55
N CYS A 343 -4.59 -17.06 8.41
CA CYS A 343 -3.69 -17.18 7.28
C CYS A 343 -4.28 -18.07 6.20
N ILE A 344 -3.91 -17.78 4.96
CA ILE A 344 -4.15 -18.67 3.81
C ILE A 344 -2.84 -19.13 3.21
N GLU A 345 -2.83 -20.35 2.61
CA GLU A 345 -1.64 -20.87 1.95
C GLU A 345 -1.66 -20.52 0.46
N LYS A 346 -0.63 -19.83 -0.04
CA LYS A 346 -0.49 -19.47 -1.45
C LYS A 346 0.92 -19.70 -1.97
N GLU A 347 1.00 -20.07 -3.23
CA GLU A 347 2.23 -19.99 -4.00
C GLU A 347 2.39 -18.55 -4.50
N ILE A 348 3.58 -17.97 -4.33
CA ILE A 348 3.85 -16.60 -4.73
C ILE A 348 4.76 -16.62 -5.96
N VAL A 349 4.26 -16.02 -7.02
CA VAL A 349 4.99 -15.77 -8.26
C VAL A 349 5.51 -14.34 -8.21
N GLU A 350 6.83 -14.20 -8.00
CA GLU A 350 7.46 -12.87 -7.94
C GLU A 350 7.59 -12.22 -9.32
N GLU A 351 7.66 -13.04 -10.36
CA GLU A 351 7.88 -12.63 -11.75
C GLU A 351 6.55 -12.63 -12.52
N LEU A 352 5.86 -11.50 -12.52
CA LEU A 352 4.61 -11.32 -13.25
C LEU A 352 4.70 -10.14 -14.19
N THR A 353 4.13 -10.31 -15.39
CA THR A 353 3.90 -9.19 -16.31
C THR A 353 2.53 -8.57 -16.03
N TYR A 354 2.31 -7.32 -16.43
CA TYR A 354 0.98 -6.71 -16.30
C TYR A 354 -0.08 -7.49 -17.10
N ASN A 355 0.29 -8.04 -18.27
CA ASN A 355 -0.58 -8.90 -19.08
C ASN A 355 -0.94 -10.24 -18.40
N GLU A 356 -0.14 -10.69 -17.44
CA GLU A 356 -0.39 -11.92 -16.66
C GLU A 356 -1.20 -11.67 -15.41
N LEU A 357 -1.25 -10.44 -14.89
CA LEU A 357 -1.94 -10.12 -13.63
C LEU A 357 -3.39 -10.61 -13.63
N ASP A 358 -4.06 -10.43 -14.76
CA ASP A 358 -5.47 -10.74 -14.92
C ASP A 358 -5.78 -12.15 -15.42
N LYS A 359 -4.74 -12.97 -15.71
CA LYS A 359 -4.94 -14.32 -16.26
C LYS A 359 -5.40 -15.35 -15.23
N SER A 360 -5.02 -15.18 -13.97
CA SER A 360 -5.45 -16.07 -12.90
C SER A 360 -5.64 -15.33 -11.58
N ILE A 361 -6.42 -15.92 -10.68
CA ILE A 361 -6.61 -15.40 -9.33
C ILE A 361 -5.32 -15.56 -8.48
N GLU A 362 -4.51 -16.58 -8.76
CA GLU A 362 -3.23 -16.83 -8.09
C GLU A 362 -2.24 -15.71 -8.36
N ASN A 363 -2.22 -15.18 -9.58
CA ASN A 363 -1.39 -14.02 -9.93
C ASN A 363 -1.80 -12.78 -9.13
N LEU A 364 -3.11 -12.56 -8.96
CA LEU A 364 -3.63 -11.45 -8.17
C LEU A 364 -3.25 -11.58 -6.68
N TRP A 365 -3.25 -12.80 -6.11
CA TRP A 365 -2.72 -13.04 -4.76
C TRP A 365 -1.26 -12.61 -4.64
N SER A 366 -0.44 -12.96 -5.63
CA SER A 366 0.98 -12.58 -5.67
C SER A 366 1.17 -11.07 -5.73
N VAL A 367 0.33 -10.37 -6.50
CA VAL A 367 0.38 -8.90 -6.59
C VAL A 367 -0.08 -8.24 -5.27
N LEU A 368 -1.15 -8.73 -4.65
CA LEU A 368 -1.60 -8.22 -3.35
C LEU A 368 -0.48 -8.36 -2.29
N PHE A 369 0.25 -9.46 -2.33
CA PHE A 369 1.40 -9.67 -1.44
C PHE A 369 2.55 -8.71 -1.76
N THR A 370 3.02 -8.62 -2.98
CA THR A 370 4.18 -7.80 -3.36
C THR A 370 3.92 -6.30 -3.24
N THR A 371 2.66 -5.87 -3.39
CA THR A 371 2.25 -4.47 -3.23
C THR A 371 1.88 -4.07 -1.81
N GLY A 372 1.88 -5.02 -0.85
CA GLY A 372 1.70 -4.75 0.58
C GLY A 372 0.27 -4.80 1.10
N TYR A 373 -0.68 -5.33 0.33
CA TYR A 373 -2.03 -5.62 0.86
C TYR A 373 -2.06 -6.90 1.69
N LEU A 374 -1.10 -7.79 1.48
CA LEU A 374 -0.87 -8.99 2.27
C LEU A 374 0.57 -9.03 2.74
N THR A 375 0.81 -9.79 3.80
CA THR A 375 2.13 -10.07 4.35
C THR A 375 2.31 -11.56 4.55
N GLN A 376 3.55 -12.02 4.73
CA GLN A 376 3.86 -13.42 5.00
C GLN A 376 4.06 -13.69 6.49
N GLN A 377 3.61 -14.87 6.95
CA GLN A 377 3.79 -15.37 8.31
C GLN A 377 4.72 -16.61 8.37
N GLY A 378 5.43 -16.87 7.27
CA GLY A 378 6.32 -18.01 7.13
C GLY A 378 5.98 -18.87 5.92
N ARG A 379 6.67 -20.01 5.81
CA ARG A 379 6.47 -21.01 4.74
C ARG A 379 5.97 -22.32 5.29
N THR A 380 5.12 -23.00 4.53
CA THR A 380 4.71 -24.38 4.81
C THR A 380 5.80 -25.35 4.38
N GLN A 381 5.68 -26.61 4.81
CA GLN A 381 6.59 -27.69 4.39
C GLN A 381 6.61 -27.91 2.87
N ASN A 382 5.53 -27.55 2.19
CA ASN A 382 5.39 -27.65 0.72
C ASN A 382 5.94 -26.40 -0.01
N GLY A 383 6.60 -25.47 0.68
CA GLY A 383 7.21 -24.28 0.11
C GLY A 383 6.23 -23.13 -0.17
N LYS A 384 4.93 -23.28 0.10
CA LYS A 384 3.95 -22.19 -0.01
C LYS A 384 4.08 -21.20 1.13
N TYR A 385 3.68 -19.95 0.89
CA TYR A 385 3.64 -18.92 1.91
C TYR A 385 2.31 -18.91 2.66
N LEU A 386 2.39 -18.70 3.97
CA LEU A 386 1.25 -18.36 4.81
C LEU A 386 1.03 -16.86 4.72
N LEU A 387 -0.03 -16.43 4.06
CA LEU A 387 -0.37 -15.02 3.88
C LEU A 387 -1.43 -14.58 4.88
N SER A 388 -1.30 -13.37 5.38
CA SER A 388 -2.28 -12.68 6.24
C SER A 388 -2.45 -11.21 5.84
N ILE A 389 -3.51 -10.59 6.30
CA ILE A 389 -3.63 -9.12 6.28
C ILE A 389 -2.69 -8.55 7.36
N PRO A 390 -1.83 -7.57 7.02
CA PRO A 390 -0.81 -7.11 7.94
C PRO A 390 -1.37 -6.45 9.21
N ASN A 391 -2.37 -5.58 9.08
CA ASN A 391 -2.81 -4.71 10.17
C ASN A 391 -4.26 -4.25 10.05
N THR A 392 -4.70 -3.45 11.01
CA THR A 392 -6.07 -2.94 11.08
C THR A 392 -6.41 -2.02 9.92
N GLU A 393 -5.50 -1.14 9.48
CA GLU A 393 -5.72 -0.25 8.33
C GLU A 393 -6.05 -1.03 7.06
N ILE A 394 -5.25 -2.02 6.71
CA ILE A 394 -5.46 -2.84 5.51
C ILE A 394 -6.72 -3.71 5.64
N ARG A 395 -7.04 -4.18 6.86
CA ARG A 395 -8.30 -4.89 7.12
C ARG A 395 -9.51 -4.00 6.86
N ASN A 396 -9.47 -2.76 7.31
CA ASN A 396 -10.53 -1.76 7.05
C ASN A 396 -10.68 -1.51 5.54
N LEU A 397 -9.57 -1.42 4.81
CA LEU A 397 -9.60 -1.28 3.36
C LEU A 397 -10.34 -2.45 2.68
N PHE A 398 -9.98 -3.70 2.98
CA PHE A 398 -10.65 -4.87 2.41
C PHE A 398 -12.15 -4.85 2.76
N THR A 399 -12.49 -4.60 4.02
CA THR A 399 -13.87 -4.51 4.48
C THR A 399 -14.64 -3.43 3.73
N LYS A 400 -14.06 -2.25 3.53
CA LYS A 400 -14.66 -1.14 2.78
C LYS A 400 -14.87 -1.50 1.31
N LYS A 401 -13.88 -2.12 0.66
CA LYS A 401 -13.96 -2.52 -0.76
C LYS A 401 -14.99 -3.62 -1.00
N ILE A 402 -15.11 -4.55 -0.08
CA ILE A 402 -16.17 -5.55 -0.10
C ILE A 402 -17.55 -4.89 0.04
N LYS A 403 -17.70 -3.93 0.96
CA LYS A 403 -18.95 -3.16 1.09
C LYS A 403 -19.31 -2.41 -0.20
N GLU A 404 -18.35 -1.76 -0.83
CA GLU A 404 -18.53 -1.08 -2.12
C GLU A 404 -18.97 -2.06 -3.21
N TRP A 405 -18.29 -3.21 -3.31
CA TRP A 405 -18.64 -4.26 -4.27
C TRP A 405 -20.05 -4.81 -4.03
N PHE A 406 -20.43 -5.11 -2.78
CA PHE A 406 -21.76 -5.52 -2.42
C PHE A 406 -22.82 -4.47 -2.80
N SER A 407 -22.54 -3.20 -2.57
CA SER A 407 -23.42 -2.10 -2.96
C SER A 407 -23.60 -2.04 -4.48
N ASP A 408 -22.55 -2.27 -5.27
CA ASP A 408 -22.61 -2.24 -6.73
C ASP A 408 -23.36 -3.46 -7.30
N VAL A 409 -23.11 -4.66 -6.77
CA VAL A 409 -23.85 -5.88 -7.12
C VAL A 409 -25.34 -5.73 -6.76
N SER A 410 -25.61 -5.14 -5.63
CA SER A 410 -26.97 -4.92 -5.14
C SER A 410 -27.75 -3.88 -5.94
N LYS A 411 -27.10 -2.86 -6.52
CA LYS A 411 -27.74 -1.91 -7.42
C LYS A 411 -28.31 -2.58 -8.70
N ASN A 412 -27.76 -3.72 -9.09
CA ASN A 412 -28.24 -4.49 -10.24
C ASN A 412 -29.49 -5.33 -9.94
N ASP A 413 -29.79 -5.61 -8.64
CA ASP A 413 -30.98 -6.34 -8.18
C ASP A 413 -31.91 -5.44 -7.34
N GLY A 414 -32.19 -4.24 -7.85
CA GLY A 414 -32.87 -3.17 -7.12
C GLY A 414 -34.22 -3.54 -6.52
N LYS A 415 -34.98 -4.46 -7.14
CA LYS A 415 -36.31 -4.85 -6.66
C LYS A 415 -36.23 -5.74 -5.40
N THR A 416 -35.33 -6.70 -5.38
CA THR A 416 -35.13 -7.60 -4.21
C THR A 416 -34.59 -6.83 -3.01
N LEU A 417 -33.68 -5.88 -3.23
CA LEU A 417 -33.13 -5.04 -2.16
C LEU A 417 -34.11 -4.04 -1.62
N GLU A 418 -34.95 -3.47 -2.48
CA GLU A 418 -36.04 -2.62 -2.03
C GLU A 418 -36.97 -3.37 -1.09
N ILE A 419 -37.34 -4.61 -1.46
CA ILE A 419 -38.15 -5.49 -0.61
C ILE A 419 -37.41 -5.81 0.70
N PHE A 420 -36.11 -6.10 0.62
CA PHE A 420 -35.27 -6.36 1.80
C PHE A 420 -35.26 -5.19 2.78
N CYS A 421 -34.92 -4.00 2.32
CA CYS A 421 -34.90 -2.81 3.17
C CYS A 421 -36.29 -2.47 3.73
N ASN A 422 -37.35 -2.53 2.90
CA ASN A 422 -38.70 -2.25 3.34
C ASN A 422 -39.16 -3.25 4.41
N SER A 423 -38.69 -4.50 4.37
CA SER A 423 -39.03 -5.54 5.37
C SER A 423 -38.59 -5.14 6.79
N PHE A 424 -37.53 -4.32 6.94
CA PHE A 424 -37.14 -3.78 8.26
C PHE A 424 -38.14 -2.73 8.80
N ILE A 425 -38.70 -1.88 7.93
CA ILE A 425 -39.75 -0.94 8.32
C ILE A 425 -41.06 -1.69 8.63
N GLU A 426 -41.38 -2.69 7.82
CA GLU A 426 -42.60 -3.46 7.90
C GLU A 426 -42.58 -4.54 8.99
N LYS A 427 -41.47 -4.69 9.71
CA LYS A 427 -41.25 -5.66 10.79
C LYS A 427 -41.42 -7.13 10.35
N LYS A 428 -41.10 -7.43 9.07
CA LYS A 428 -41.24 -8.77 8.46
C LYS A 428 -39.98 -9.61 8.68
N THR A 429 -39.76 -10.10 9.90
CA THR A 429 -38.55 -10.84 10.27
C THR A 429 -38.27 -12.05 9.39
N GLU A 430 -39.29 -12.87 9.10
CA GLU A 430 -39.15 -14.05 8.21
C GLU A 430 -38.68 -13.67 6.80
N LYS A 431 -39.15 -12.52 6.28
CA LYS A 431 -38.72 -12.04 4.96
C LYS A 431 -37.28 -11.54 4.97
N ILE A 432 -36.86 -10.89 6.06
CA ILE A 432 -35.47 -10.47 6.25
C ILE A 432 -34.58 -11.72 6.32
N GLU A 433 -34.94 -12.74 7.12
CA GLU A 433 -34.22 -14.00 7.23
C GLU A 433 -34.07 -14.69 5.86
N GLN A 434 -35.19 -14.82 5.13
CA GLN A 434 -35.18 -15.44 3.81
C GLN A 434 -34.23 -14.72 2.85
N LEU A 435 -34.42 -13.41 2.66
CA LEU A 435 -33.66 -12.65 1.68
C LEU A 435 -32.18 -12.52 2.06
N PHE A 436 -31.89 -12.35 3.35
CA PHE A 436 -30.51 -12.30 3.82
C PHE A 436 -29.86 -13.68 3.73
N GLY A 437 -30.57 -14.75 4.11
CA GLY A 437 -30.10 -16.13 3.94
C GLY A 437 -29.85 -16.49 2.48
N ASP A 438 -30.81 -16.21 1.59
CA ASP A 438 -30.65 -16.42 0.14
C ASP A 438 -29.41 -15.67 -0.39
N TYR A 439 -29.19 -14.45 0.10
CA TYR A 439 -28.04 -13.66 -0.26
C TYR A 439 -26.73 -14.28 0.25
N LEU A 440 -26.70 -14.72 1.51
CA LEU A 440 -25.56 -15.45 2.08
C LEU A 440 -25.28 -16.76 1.32
N TRP A 441 -26.31 -17.50 0.95
CA TRP A 441 -26.20 -18.76 0.18
C TRP A 441 -25.62 -18.55 -1.21
N ASN A 442 -26.07 -17.54 -1.91
CA ASN A 442 -25.67 -17.27 -3.29
C ASN A 442 -24.33 -16.54 -3.39
N THR A 443 -23.89 -15.88 -2.31
CA THR A 443 -22.76 -14.97 -2.35
C THR A 443 -21.57 -15.46 -1.52
N ILE A 444 -21.81 -16.33 -0.52
CA ILE A 444 -20.80 -16.74 0.47
C ILE A 444 -20.71 -18.26 0.56
N SER A 445 -19.48 -18.78 0.65
CA SER A 445 -19.23 -20.19 0.97
C SER A 445 -18.50 -20.25 2.31
N ILE A 446 -19.21 -20.64 3.37
CA ILE A 446 -18.63 -20.73 4.72
C ILE A 446 -18.11 -22.15 4.94
N ARG A 447 -16.80 -22.31 5.17
CA ARG A 447 -16.24 -23.50 5.80
C ARG A 447 -15.94 -23.17 7.27
N ASP A 448 -16.33 -24.08 8.16
CA ASP A 448 -16.06 -23.99 9.59
C ASP A 448 -14.58 -23.79 9.87
N THR A 449 -14.26 -22.72 10.58
CA THR A 449 -12.92 -22.49 11.12
C THR A 449 -13.01 -21.92 12.52
N ALA A 450 -12.13 -22.36 13.40
CA ALA A 450 -12.06 -21.96 14.81
C ALA A 450 -11.49 -20.53 14.93
N ILE A 451 -12.36 -19.51 14.72
CA ILE A 451 -11.98 -18.09 14.79
C ILE A 451 -12.70 -17.41 15.95
N ALA A 452 -12.10 -16.35 16.49
CA ALA A 452 -12.70 -15.54 17.55
C ALA A 452 -14.04 -14.93 17.09
N LYS A 453 -15.06 -15.04 17.92
CA LYS A 453 -16.46 -14.65 17.70
C LYS A 453 -16.62 -13.24 17.12
N GLU A 454 -15.94 -12.26 17.71
CA GLU A 454 -16.02 -10.83 17.32
C GLU A 454 -15.62 -10.58 15.86
N LYS A 455 -14.69 -11.37 15.33
CA LYS A 455 -14.21 -11.21 13.94
C LYS A 455 -15.22 -11.73 12.92
N LYS A 456 -16.00 -12.75 13.28
CA LYS A 456 -17.10 -13.25 12.45
C LYS A 456 -18.27 -12.26 12.45
N GLU A 457 -18.60 -11.68 13.59
CA GLU A 457 -19.62 -10.65 13.70
C GLU A 457 -19.34 -9.47 12.74
N ASN A 458 -18.11 -8.98 12.71
CA ASN A 458 -17.70 -7.88 11.82
C ASN A 458 -17.91 -8.17 10.34
N PHE A 459 -17.75 -9.42 9.92
CA PHE A 459 -17.96 -9.82 8.53
C PHE A 459 -19.46 -9.72 8.13
N TYR A 460 -20.35 -10.35 8.88
CA TYR A 460 -21.80 -10.29 8.61
C TYR A 460 -22.36 -8.88 8.80
N HIS A 461 -21.82 -8.13 9.75
CA HIS A 461 -22.11 -6.70 9.93
C HIS A 461 -21.78 -5.91 8.66
N GLY A 462 -20.62 -6.15 8.05
CA GLY A 462 -20.21 -5.49 6.80
C GLY A 462 -21.15 -5.78 5.64
N ILE A 463 -21.59 -7.04 5.49
CA ILE A 463 -22.54 -7.45 4.44
C ILE A 463 -23.90 -6.78 4.67
N LEU A 464 -24.44 -6.89 5.87
CA LEU A 464 -25.76 -6.32 6.20
C LEU A 464 -25.79 -4.81 5.98
N LEU A 465 -24.73 -4.12 6.39
CA LEU A 465 -24.58 -2.69 6.18
C LEU A 465 -24.54 -2.32 4.69
N GLY A 466 -23.86 -3.12 3.87
CA GLY A 466 -23.82 -2.93 2.41
C GLY A 466 -25.18 -3.09 1.74
N LEU A 467 -25.97 -4.10 2.14
CA LEU A 467 -27.34 -4.33 1.63
C LEU A 467 -28.30 -3.20 2.04
N LEU A 468 -28.23 -2.75 3.29
CA LEU A 468 -29.07 -1.66 3.80
C LEU A 468 -28.73 -0.33 3.13
N GLY A 469 -27.47 -0.11 2.73
CA GLY A 469 -27.01 1.06 2.00
C GLY A 469 -27.66 1.30 0.64
N TYR A 470 -28.46 0.35 0.13
CA TYR A 470 -29.30 0.51 -1.06
C TYR A 470 -30.32 1.65 -0.90
N LYS A 471 -30.90 1.82 0.29
CA LYS A 471 -31.87 2.90 0.59
C LYS A 471 -31.12 4.22 0.79
N SER A 472 -30.95 4.97 -0.28
CA SER A 472 -30.25 6.27 -0.25
C SER A 472 -30.95 7.33 0.62
N SER A 473 -32.25 7.16 0.92
CA SER A 473 -33.00 8.03 1.82
C SER A 473 -32.76 7.75 3.32
N TRP A 474 -32.07 6.65 3.65
CA TRP A 474 -31.74 6.31 5.03
C TRP A 474 -30.37 6.85 5.43
N LEU A 475 -30.27 7.41 6.62
CA LEU A 475 -28.99 7.70 7.23
C LEU A 475 -28.55 6.50 8.07
N ILE A 476 -27.54 5.77 7.59
CA ILE A 476 -27.06 4.55 8.23
C ILE A 476 -25.71 4.83 8.89
N LYS A 477 -25.61 4.56 10.17
CA LYS A 477 -24.40 4.70 10.98
C LYS A 477 -23.94 3.33 11.46
N SER A 478 -22.67 3.01 11.27
CA SER A 478 -22.04 1.77 11.73
C SER A 478 -21.16 2.06 12.94
N ASN A 479 -21.19 1.20 13.95
CA ASN A 479 -20.44 1.35 15.20
C ASN A 479 -20.64 2.73 15.82
N ALA A 480 -21.89 3.19 15.85
CA ALA A 480 -22.21 4.52 16.33
C ALA A 480 -22.28 4.54 17.85
N GLU A 481 -21.67 5.56 18.45
CA GLU A 481 -21.81 5.82 19.89
C GLU A 481 -23.27 6.14 20.20
N SER A 482 -23.89 5.34 21.07
CA SER A 482 -25.28 5.50 21.48
C SER A 482 -25.50 4.94 22.87
N GLY A 483 -26.16 5.71 23.73
CA GLY A 483 -26.37 5.32 25.12
C GLY A 483 -25.03 5.13 25.87
N ILE A 484 -24.82 3.94 26.45
CA ILE A 484 -23.61 3.60 27.22
C ILE A 484 -22.68 2.68 26.41
N GLY A 485 -22.66 2.79 25.07
CA GLY A 485 -21.83 1.93 24.23
C GLY A 485 -21.91 2.25 22.75
N TYR A 486 -21.48 1.30 21.94
CA TYR A 486 -21.50 1.38 20.48
C TYR A 486 -22.48 0.33 19.96
N SER A 487 -23.45 0.77 19.13
CA SER A 487 -24.37 -0.13 18.44
C SER A 487 -23.77 -0.55 17.10
N ASP A 488 -24.03 -1.79 16.66
CA ASP A 488 -23.53 -2.27 15.38
C ASP A 488 -24.06 -1.44 14.21
N ILE A 489 -25.39 -1.26 14.10
CA ILE A 489 -26.00 -0.48 13.03
C ILE A 489 -27.16 0.37 13.60
N LEU A 490 -27.10 1.68 13.34
CA LEU A 490 -28.20 2.62 13.56
C LEU A 490 -28.71 3.13 12.23
N ILE A 491 -30.04 3.14 12.05
CA ILE A 491 -30.69 3.65 10.84
C ILE A 491 -31.70 4.72 11.23
N GLU A 492 -31.58 5.88 10.59
CA GLU A 492 -32.61 6.91 10.61
C GLU A 492 -33.36 6.87 9.27
N ALA A 493 -34.65 6.57 9.33
CA ALA A 493 -35.57 6.61 8.18
C ALA A 493 -36.50 7.85 8.32
N PRO A 494 -36.09 8.99 7.74
CA PRO A 494 -36.77 10.28 7.98
C PRO A 494 -38.23 10.33 7.49
N GLU A 495 -38.53 9.60 6.41
CA GLU A 495 -39.85 9.55 5.77
C GLU A 495 -40.96 9.19 6.78
N ASN A 496 -40.67 8.23 7.69
CA ASN A 496 -41.62 7.77 8.71
C ASN A 496 -41.18 8.17 10.14
N ARG A 497 -40.14 8.97 10.28
CA ARG A 497 -39.46 9.25 11.57
C ARG A 497 -39.18 7.99 12.38
N THR A 498 -38.75 6.95 11.71
CA THR A 498 -38.45 5.65 12.30
C THR A 498 -36.97 5.48 12.49
N GLY A 499 -36.56 5.19 13.70
CA GLY A 499 -35.20 4.78 14.05
C GLY A 499 -35.14 3.27 14.21
N ILE A 500 -34.15 2.64 13.56
CA ILE A 500 -33.95 1.20 13.67
C ILE A 500 -32.57 0.96 14.29
N VAL A 501 -32.51 0.07 15.27
CA VAL A 501 -31.28 -0.43 15.87
C VAL A 501 -31.14 -1.89 15.51
N ILE A 502 -29.98 -2.26 14.99
CA ILE A 502 -29.67 -3.66 14.68
C ILE A 502 -28.39 -4.02 15.43
N GLU A 503 -28.45 -5.05 16.24
CA GLU A 503 -27.29 -5.67 16.88
C GLU A 503 -27.12 -7.06 16.30
N LEU A 504 -25.87 -7.38 15.90
CA LEU A 504 -25.55 -8.64 15.23
C LEU A 504 -24.67 -9.52 16.12
N LYS A 505 -24.94 -10.81 16.13
CA LYS A 505 -24.14 -11.81 16.85
C LYS A 505 -23.82 -13.01 15.97
N TYR A 506 -22.67 -13.60 16.15
CA TYR A 506 -22.33 -14.90 15.58
C TYR A 506 -22.62 -16.01 16.57
N ALA A 507 -23.46 -16.98 16.19
CA ALA A 507 -23.84 -18.11 17.04
C ALA A 507 -22.84 -19.26 16.90
N GLU A 508 -21.77 -19.28 17.71
CA GLU A 508 -20.71 -20.29 17.59
C GLU A 508 -21.17 -21.73 17.75
N ASP A 509 -22.14 -21.95 18.60
CA ASP A 509 -22.80 -23.26 18.87
C ASP A 509 -23.98 -23.56 17.93
N GLY A 510 -24.29 -22.65 17.00
CA GLY A 510 -25.43 -22.73 16.10
C GLY A 510 -26.76 -22.36 16.74
N ASN A 511 -26.78 -21.94 18.04
CA ASN A 511 -28.00 -21.52 18.71
C ASN A 511 -28.32 -20.05 18.42
N MET A 512 -28.86 -19.80 17.22
CA MET A 512 -29.19 -18.46 16.75
C MET A 512 -30.28 -17.78 17.59
N ASP A 513 -31.22 -18.54 18.15
CA ASP A 513 -32.27 -17.97 19.01
C ASP A 513 -31.69 -17.35 20.29
N ALA A 514 -30.73 -18.03 20.91
CA ALA A 514 -30.04 -17.50 22.08
C ALA A 514 -29.20 -16.25 21.74
N ALA A 515 -28.52 -16.26 20.59
CA ALA A 515 -27.73 -15.15 20.11
C ALA A 515 -28.59 -13.91 19.78
N CYS A 516 -29.76 -14.08 19.12
CA CYS A 516 -30.71 -12.99 18.88
C CYS A 516 -31.22 -12.37 20.19
N LYS A 517 -31.57 -13.20 21.18
CA LYS A 517 -32.00 -12.71 22.50
C LYS A 517 -30.90 -11.94 23.23
N GLN A 518 -29.65 -12.40 23.10
CA GLN A 518 -28.47 -11.70 23.64
C GLN A 518 -28.30 -10.33 22.97
N ALA A 519 -28.43 -10.26 21.63
CA ALA A 519 -28.36 -9.00 20.89
C ALA A 519 -29.44 -8.01 21.32
N LEU A 520 -30.69 -8.47 21.39
CA LEU A 520 -31.80 -7.62 21.86
C LEU A 520 -31.61 -7.12 23.31
N LYS A 521 -31.13 -7.99 24.19
CA LYS A 521 -30.79 -7.60 25.56
C LYS A 521 -29.71 -6.54 25.61
N GLN A 522 -28.68 -6.65 24.77
CA GLN A 522 -27.61 -5.66 24.69
C GLN A 522 -28.14 -4.28 24.25
N ILE A 523 -29.07 -4.22 23.29
CA ILE A 523 -29.71 -2.98 22.85
C ILE A 523 -30.42 -2.29 24.04
N GLU A 524 -31.12 -3.07 24.87
CA GLU A 524 -31.82 -2.54 26.05
C GLU A 524 -30.82 -2.09 27.14
N ASP A 525 -29.92 -2.98 27.55
CA ASP A 525 -28.97 -2.74 28.64
C ASP A 525 -28.09 -1.50 28.37
N LYS A 526 -27.85 -1.18 27.11
CA LYS A 526 -26.99 -0.07 26.64
C LYS A 526 -27.75 1.16 26.16
N ASP A 527 -29.10 1.11 26.14
CA ASP A 527 -29.98 2.19 25.64
C ASP A 527 -29.57 2.74 24.26
N TYR A 528 -29.35 1.84 23.28
CA TYR A 528 -28.92 2.22 21.92
C TYR A 528 -29.94 3.08 21.15
N ILE A 529 -31.17 3.26 21.65
CA ILE A 529 -32.16 4.18 21.06
C ILE A 529 -31.94 5.64 21.47
N ALA A 530 -31.12 5.91 22.48
CA ALA A 530 -30.94 7.27 23.02
C ALA A 530 -30.51 8.26 21.92
N LYS A 531 -29.57 7.85 21.05
CA LYS A 531 -29.10 8.67 19.95
C LYS A 531 -30.19 8.96 18.91
N LEU A 532 -30.98 7.96 18.54
CA LEU A 532 -32.09 8.10 17.59
C LEU A 532 -33.18 9.05 18.12
N LYS A 533 -33.43 9.02 19.44
CA LYS A 533 -34.35 9.99 20.10
C LYS A 533 -33.80 11.42 19.97
N GLN A 534 -32.51 11.63 20.21
CA GLN A 534 -31.86 12.93 20.06
C GLN A 534 -31.92 13.45 18.61
N ASP A 535 -31.78 12.54 17.65
CA ASP A 535 -31.82 12.84 16.22
C ASP A 535 -33.26 13.01 15.68
N GLY A 536 -34.27 12.99 16.56
CA GLY A 536 -35.65 13.36 16.25
C GLY A 536 -36.54 12.23 15.73
N MET A 537 -36.10 10.98 15.84
CA MET A 537 -36.93 9.80 15.54
C MET A 537 -38.02 9.63 16.60
N ARG A 538 -39.18 9.09 16.20
CA ARG A 538 -40.35 8.91 17.08
C ARG A 538 -40.77 7.45 17.21
N ASN A 539 -40.57 6.66 16.17
CA ASN A 539 -40.85 5.22 16.16
C ASN A 539 -39.52 4.47 16.25
N PHE A 540 -39.45 3.46 17.10
CA PHE A 540 -38.21 2.71 17.29
C PHE A 540 -38.44 1.23 17.02
N ILE A 541 -37.55 0.62 16.25
CA ILE A 541 -37.56 -0.80 15.96
C ILE A 541 -36.18 -1.37 16.33
N LYS A 542 -36.17 -2.46 17.09
CA LYS A 542 -34.97 -3.08 17.62
C LYS A 542 -34.86 -4.50 17.07
N TYR A 543 -33.78 -4.78 16.40
CA TYR A 543 -33.50 -6.10 15.80
C TYR A 543 -32.28 -6.75 16.44
N GLY A 544 -32.46 -8.00 16.89
CA GLY A 544 -31.35 -8.91 17.12
C GLY A 544 -31.17 -9.83 15.92
N VAL A 545 -30.01 -9.74 15.28
CA VAL A 545 -29.65 -10.57 14.14
C VAL A 545 -28.59 -11.56 14.57
N ALA A 546 -28.79 -12.84 14.33
CA ALA A 546 -27.80 -13.88 14.57
C ALA A 546 -27.45 -14.59 13.27
N CYS A 547 -26.15 -14.79 13.03
CA CYS A 547 -25.66 -15.53 11.89
C CYS A 547 -24.92 -16.80 12.32
N TYR A 548 -25.08 -17.86 11.58
CA TYR A 548 -24.32 -19.09 11.71
C TYR A 548 -24.10 -19.70 10.34
N LYS A 549 -22.83 -19.74 9.87
CA LYS A 549 -22.49 -20.18 8.51
C LYS A 549 -23.24 -19.35 7.46
N LYS A 550 -24.16 -19.98 6.71
CA LYS A 550 -24.96 -19.34 5.66
C LYS A 550 -26.38 -19.00 6.12
N ASP A 551 -26.71 -19.34 7.34
CA ASP A 551 -28.03 -19.13 7.89
C ASP A 551 -28.05 -17.90 8.78
N CYS A 552 -29.20 -17.25 8.85
CA CYS A 552 -29.44 -16.15 9.77
C CYS A 552 -30.79 -16.29 10.45
N LYS A 553 -30.89 -15.72 11.62
CA LYS A 553 -32.10 -15.56 12.41
C LYS A 553 -32.28 -14.11 12.78
N VAL A 554 -33.51 -13.62 12.68
CA VAL A 554 -33.83 -12.24 13.00
C VAL A 554 -34.97 -12.21 14.00
N MET A 555 -34.75 -11.57 15.14
CA MET A 555 -35.78 -11.34 16.13
C MET A 555 -36.01 -9.84 16.32
N ILE A 556 -37.24 -9.48 16.56
CA ILE A 556 -37.66 -8.12 16.90
C ILE A 556 -38.03 -8.05 18.37
N TYR A 557 -37.71 -6.94 19.01
CA TYR A 557 -38.24 -6.66 20.34
C TYR A 557 -39.66 -6.14 20.18
N GLU A 558 -40.63 -6.85 20.74
CA GLU A 558 -42.02 -6.41 20.91
C GLU A 558 -42.16 -5.89 22.32
N GLU A 559 -42.53 -4.60 22.46
CA GLU A 559 -42.92 -4.02 23.75
C GLU A 559 -44.27 -4.54 24.21
#